data_2752e6d3c3b349c81a85c2992842591a
#
_entry.id   2752e6d3c3b349c81a85c2992842591a
#
_cell.length_a   1.000
_cell.length_b   1.000
_cell.length_c   1.000
_cell.angle_alpha   90.00
_cell.angle_beta   90.00
_cell.angle_gamma   90.00
#
_symmetry.space_group_name_H-M   'P 1'
#
loop_
_entity.id
_entity.type
_entity.pdbx_description
1 polymer ?
#
loop_
_entity_poly.entity_id
_entity_poly.type
_entity_poly.pdbx_seq_one_letter_code
_entity_poly.pdbx_strand_id
1 'polypeptide(L)'
;MIFLGALAALAGGAAVAQAQDGTRLPAQVDSIAGAVLAATGVPSASVAIVRHGALVYAHAYGMAKLDPQVAADTSMRYAIGSISKQFTAAAVLLLVQDHKVSLDDPVSRFVPGLARGNDVTIREILSHTSGYQDFWPQDYVPPSMEQPTTPQHIIDRWAKQPLDFEPGTQWQYSNTNFIIAGLIVEKASGEPFSRFIHTRILDALGMKTAVDFDALGPSAAQPIGYMRYGLGPLRPSTPTGPGWMFGAGELAMTATDLARWDIAMIKQSLLAAASYKTMETTVLLKNGVSSNYGLGVEVGQMAGHRAISHSGEVSGFTAENIVFPDDSDAIVVLTNQDAAPASGAIAQQIARVLFTTQDTLAASRAARARAIFDGLQKGTVDRSLFTGDANAYFSAPALQDFAAGLAPLGTPTGFVQIGQSSRGGMIERVYRVSFPGRVLRVWTYEMPDGKLEQYQVAPAT
;
A
#
# COMPACT_ATOMS: atom_id res chain seq x y z
N MET A 1 51.74 8.66 18.80
CA MET A 1 50.75 9.73 19.05
C MET A 1 50.23 10.20 17.70
N ILE A 2 48.94 10.42 17.56
CA ILE A 2 48.16 10.81 16.35
C ILE A 2 47.66 9.61 15.54
N PHE A 3 46.41 9.19 15.85
CA PHE A 3 45.34 8.81 14.96
C PHE A 3 44.10 8.49 15.80
N LEU A 4 43.40 9.51 16.28
CA LEU A 4 42.04 9.41 16.87
C LEU A 4 41.32 10.75 16.57
N GLY A 5 40.77 10.89 15.39
CA GLY A 5 40.08 12.14 15.04
C GLY A 5 39.05 12.07 13.91
N ALA A 6 38.85 10.91 13.24
CA ALA A 6 38.03 10.86 12.04
C ALA A 6 36.71 10.11 12.21
N LEU A 7 36.42 9.41 13.32
CA LEU A 7 35.17 8.64 13.51
C LEU A 7 33.99 9.42 14.13
N ALA A 8 34.26 10.57 14.77
CA ALA A 8 33.19 11.33 15.45
C ALA A 8 32.33 12.22 14.53
N ALA A 9 32.84 12.60 13.36
CA ALA A 9 32.11 13.49 12.43
C ALA A 9 31.05 12.76 11.58
N LEU A 10 31.23 11.46 11.29
CA LEU A 10 30.26 10.67 10.50
C LEU A 10 29.03 10.23 11.33
N ALA A 11 29.18 10.01 12.62
CA ALA A 11 28.08 9.64 13.51
C ALA A 11 27.15 10.85 13.81
N GLY A 12 27.69 12.08 13.85
CA GLY A 12 26.91 13.29 14.06
C GLY A 12 26.00 13.65 12.87
N GLY A 13 26.45 13.41 11.65
CA GLY A 13 25.68 13.68 10.42
C GLY A 13 24.47 12.75 10.24
N ALA A 14 24.62 11.47 10.56
CA ALA A 14 23.54 10.49 10.48
C ALA A 14 22.45 10.74 11.54
N ALA A 15 22.85 11.11 12.77
CA ALA A 15 21.90 11.40 13.84
C ALA A 15 21.10 12.70 13.60
N VAL A 16 21.70 13.71 12.98
CA VAL A 16 21.01 14.97 12.61
C VAL A 16 20.06 14.74 11.43
N ALA A 17 20.44 13.94 10.44
CA ALA A 17 19.57 13.58 9.32
C ALA A 17 18.36 12.75 9.79
N GLN A 18 18.54 11.77 10.67
CA GLN A 18 17.45 11.00 11.28
C GLN A 18 16.52 11.86 12.14
N ALA A 19 17.05 12.83 12.89
CA ALA A 19 16.24 13.75 13.70
C ALA A 19 15.42 14.72 12.84
N GLN A 20 15.93 15.16 11.69
CA GLN A 20 15.20 16.01 10.74
C GLN A 20 14.13 15.24 9.96
N ASP A 21 14.34 13.97 9.67
CA ASP A 21 13.39 13.09 9.03
C ASP A 21 12.19 12.78 9.97
N GLY A 22 12.48 12.56 11.27
CA GLY A 22 11.48 12.30 12.31
C GLY A 22 10.51 13.46 12.57
N THR A 23 10.89 14.70 12.24
CA THR A 23 10.01 15.89 12.44
C THR A 23 9.17 16.23 11.20
N ARG A 24 9.58 15.78 10.00
CA ARG A 24 8.90 16.09 8.74
C ARG A 24 7.81 15.07 8.38
N LEU A 25 8.04 13.79 8.65
CA LEU A 25 7.12 12.72 8.29
C LEU A 25 5.72 12.93 8.85
N PRO A 26 5.51 13.23 10.15
CA PRO A 26 4.17 13.49 10.68
C PRO A 26 3.42 14.58 9.90
N ALA A 27 4.01 15.74 9.70
CA ALA A 27 3.36 16.84 9.00
C ALA A 27 3.03 16.52 7.52
N GLN A 28 3.86 15.70 6.85
CA GLN A 28 3.59 15.25 5.49
C GLN A 28 2.42 14.27 5.46
N VAL A 29 2.37 13.31 6.40
CA VAL A 29 1.27 12.35 6.53
C VAL A 29 -0.03 13.06 6.87
N ASP A 30 -0.01 14.03 7.81
CA ASP A 30 -1.16 14.85 8.16
C ASP A 30 -1.72 15.58 6.94
N SER A 31 -0.84 16.20 6.15
CA SER A 31 -1.23 16.89 4.90
C SER A 31 -1.83 15.94 3.86
N ILE A 32 -1.23 14.76 3.68
CA ILE A 32 -1.70 13.73 2.73
C ILE A 32 -3.09 13.23 3.16
N ALA A 33 -3.22 12.77 4.40
CA ALA A 33 -4.46 12.22 4.90
C ALA A 33 -5.59 13.26 4.86
N GLY A 34 -5.31 14.49 5.34
CA GLY A 34 -6.28 15.58 5.30
C GLY A 34 -6.74 15.93 3.88
N ALA A 35 -5.81 16.02 2.92
CA ALA A 35 -6.13 16.32 1.53
C ALA A 35 -6.94 15.20 0.86
N VAL A 36 -6.58 13.94 1.07
CA VAL A 36 -7.30 12.79 0.50
C VAL A 36 -8.70 12.68 1.09
N LEU A 37 -8.87 12.79 2.41
CA LEU A 37 -10.18 12.75 3.05
C LEU A 37 -11.07 13.91 2.56
N ALA A 38 -10.53 15.12 2.44
CA ALA A 38 -11.27 16.27 1.90
C ALA A 38 -11.69 16.06 0.43
N ALA A 39 -10.82 15.46 -0.39
CA ALA A 39 -11.10 15.21 -1.81
C ALA A 39 -12.11 14.08 -2.03
N THR A 40 -12.06 13.02 -1.21
CA THR A 40 -12.91 11.82 -1.36
C THR A 40 -14.21 11.91 -0.55
N GLY A 41 -14.21 12.72 0.50
CA GLY A 41 -15.32 12.82 1.46
C GLY A 41 -15.44 11.59 2.37
N VAL A 42 -14.41 10.74 2.45
CA VAL A 42 -14.35 9.61 3.40
C VAL A 42 -14.28 10.17 4.82
N PRO A 43 -15.12 9.68 5.75
CA PRO A 43 -15.26 10.31 7.06
C PRO A 43 -14.02 10.23 7.93
N SER A 44 -13.30 9.09 7.93
CA SER A 44 -12.10 8.95 8.75
C SER A 44 -11.06 8.03 8.15
N ALA A 45 -9.81 8.22 8.59
CA ALA A 45 -8.73 7.29 8.36
C ALA A 45 -7.92 7.07 9.65
N SER A 46 -7.44 5.83 9.87
CA SER A 46 -6.44 5.50 10.90
C SER A 46 -5.18 4.99 10.19
N VAL A 47 -4.05 5.64 10.45
CA VAL A 47 -2.78 5.40 9.76
C VAL A 47 -1.74 4.92 10.75
N ALA A 48 -0.97 3.89 10.38
CA ALA A 48 0.24 3.50 11.10
C ALA A 48 1.39 3.30 10.11
N ILE A 49 2.61 3.69 10.51
CA ILE A 49 3.81 3.57 9.67
C ILE A 49 4.92 2.91 10.48
N VAL A 50 5.49 1.87 9.89
CA VAL A 50 6.69 1.18 10.37
C VAL A 50 7.89 1.67 9.56
N ARG A 51 8.99 2.02 10.24
CA ARG A 51 10.29 2.31 9.62
C ARG A 51 11.38 1.52 10.32
N HIS A 52 12.22 0.88 9.51
CA HIS A 52 13.34 0.09 10.03
C HIS A 52 12.89 -0.96 11.07
N GLY A 53 11.74 -1.58 10.85
CA GLY A 53 11.17 -2.61 11.72
C GLY A 53 10.60 -2.12 13.05
N ALA A 54 10.31 -0.82 13.17
CA ALA A 54 9.69 -0.21 14.35
C ALA A 54 8.52 0.71 13.98
N LEU A 55 7.46 0.71 14.79
CA LEU A 55 6.35 1.64 14.65
C LEU A 55 6.85 3.07 14.97
N VAL A 56 6.79 3.97 13.98
CA VAL A 56 7.26 5.37 14.12
C VAL A 56 6.13 6.38 14.08
N TYR A 57 4.95 5.99 13.57
CA TYR A 57 3.80 6.89 13.44
C TYR A 57 2.49 6.13 13.62
N ALA A 58 1.56 6.72 14.37
CA ALA A 58 0.17 6.28 14.45
C ALA A 58 -0.73 7.49 14.71
N HIS A 59 -1.70 7.73 13.84
CA HIS A 59 -2.63 8.84 13.97
C HIS A 59 -3.98 8.51 13.33
N ALA A 60 -5.05 9.10 13.86
CA ALA A 60 -6.40 8.99 13.32
C ALA A 60 -6.92 10.37 12.91
N TYR A 61 -7.65 10.42 11.80
CA TYR A 61 -8.15 11.62 11.16
C TYR A 61 -9.66 11.54 10.96
N GLY A 62 -10.33 12.68 11.04
CA GLY A 62 -11.74 12.81 10.69
C GLY A 62 -12.69 12.26 11.73
N MET A 63 -13.87 11.79 11.30
CA MET A 63 -14.98 11.39 12.14
C MET A 63 -15.25 9.89 12.07
N ALA A 64 -15.14 9.21 13.21
CA ALA A 64 -15.56 7.82 13.38
C ALA A 64 -17.08 7.65 13.24
N LYS A 65 -17.83 8.68 13.66
CA LYS A 65 -19.30 8.76 13.51
C LYS A 65 -19.67 10.17 13.08
N LEU A 66 -20.62 10.27 12.15
CA LEU A 66 -21.11 11.55 11.64
C LEU A 66 -22.31 12.05 12.44
N ASP A 67 -23.11 11.15 13.00
CA ASP A 67 -24.26 11.48 13.83
C ASP A 67 -24.45 10.40 14.93
N PRO A 68 -24.34 10.75 16.24
CA PRO A 68 -23.72 11.99 16.72
C PRO A 68 -22.24 12.05 16.32
N GLN A 69 -21.69 13.25 16.16
CA GLN A 69 -20.29 13.42 15.76
C GLN A 69 -19.34 12.87 16.82
N VAL A 70 -18.49 11.93 16.42
CA VAL A 70 -17.41 11.35 17.23
C VAL A 70 -16.13 11.37 16.39
N ALA A 71 -15.10 12.05 16.90
CA ALA A 71 -13.79 12.06 16.25
C ALA A 71 -13.18 10.64 16.22
N ALA A 72 -12.44 10.34 15.17
CA ALA A 72 -11.66 9.11 15.09
C ALA A 72 -10.47 9.14 16.07
N ASP A 73 -10.15 7.98 16.62
CA ASP A 73 -9.07 7.78 17.57
C ASP A 73 -8.25 6.53 17.21
N THR A 74 -6.96 6.53 17.55
CA THR A 74 -6.03 5.44 17.21
C THR A 74 -6.33 4.11 17.95
N SER A 75 -7.12 4.15 19.02
CA SER A 75 -7.57 2.96 19.76
C SER A 75 -8.79 2.29 19.11
N MET A 76 -9.43 2.94 18.13
CA MET A 76 -10.61 2.41 17.45
C MET A 76 -10.24 1.29 16.48
N ARG A 77 -11.06 0.25 16.48
CA ARG A 77 -10.93 -0.91 15.59
C ARG A 77 -11.72 -0.69 14.32
N TYR A 78 -11.09 -0.90 13.19
CA TYR A 78 -11.71 -0.92 11.87
C TYR A 78 -11.77 -2.36 11.37
N ALA A 79 -12.80 -2.74 10.64
CA ALA A 79 -12.80 -4.01 9.92
C ALA A 79 -11.75 -3.93 8.81
N ILE A 80 -10.87 -4.94 8.75
CA ILE A 80 -9.75 -4.97 7.79
C ILE A 80 -10.06 -5.77 6.53
N GLY A 81 -11.24 -6.41 6.47
CA GLY A 81 -11.69 -7.17 5.32
C GLY A 81 -10.68 -8.20 4.85
N SER A 82 -10.45 -8.25 3.57
CA SER A 82 -9.58 -9.25 2.93
C SER A 82 -8.13 -9.26 3.37
N ILE A 83 -7.64 -8.26 4.09
CA ILE A 83 -6.33 -8.34 4.76
C ILE A 83 -6.29 -9.52 5.74
N SER A 84 -7.44 -9.98 6.26
CA SER A 84 -7.58 -11.19 7.08
C SER A 84 -7.04 -12.44 6.40
N LYS A 85 -7.01 -12.48 5.06
CA LYS A 85 -6.47 -13.62 4.28
C LYS A 85 -5.00 -13.89 4.57
N GLN A 86 -4.23 -12.87 4.90
CA GLN A 86 -2.83 -13.02 5.33
C GLN A 86 -2.73 -13.89 6.59
N PHE A 87 -3.64 -13.67 7.55
CA PHE A 87 -3.70 -14.44 8.81
C PHE A 87 -4.16 -15.87 8.58
N THR A 88 -5.14 -16.07 7.69
CA THR A 88 -5.59 -17.41 7.30
C THR A 88 -4.48 -18.19 6.59
N ALA A 89 -3.75 -17.57 5.68
CA ALA A 89 -2.60 -18.19 5.01
C ALA A 89 -1.49 -18.52 6.03
N ALA A 90 -1.20 -17.62 6.97
CA ALA A 90 -0.24 -17.87 8.04
C ALA A 90 -0.69 -19.02 8.95
N ALA A 91 -1.98 -19.15 9.27
CA ALA A 91 -2.51 -20.27 10.03
C ALA A 91 -2.28 -21.61 9.31
N VAL A 92 -2.53 -21.67 8.00
CA VAL A 92 -2.21 -22.85 7.19
C VAL A 92 -0.71 -23.13 7.21
N LEU A 93 0.15 -22.10 7.07
CA LEU A 93 1.60 -22.28 7.10
C LEU A 93 2.12 -22.72 8.48
N LEU A 94 1.50 -22.32 9.59
CA LEU A 94 1.80 -22.86 10.91
C LEU A 94 1.48 -24.37 10.97
N LEU A 95 0.36 -24.78 10.38
CA LEU A 95 0.02 -26.21 10.30
C LEU A 95 0.95 -26.99 9.35
N VAL A 96 1.51 -26.35 8.31
CA VAL A 96 2.57 -26.93 7.49
C VAL A 96 3.83 -27.17 8.34
N GLN A 97 4.22 -26.19 9.15
CA GLN A 97 5.36 -26.31 10.07
C GLN A 97 5.12 -27.39 11.14
N ASP A 98 3.89 -27.54 11.61
CA ASP A 98 3.47 -28.59 12.55
C ASP A 98 3.33 -29.97 11.86
N HIS A 99 3.65 -30.10 10.56
CA HIS A 99 3.51 -31.31 9.74
C HIS A 99 2.08 -31.90 9.69
N LYS A 100 1.05 -31.07 9.89
CA LYS A 100 -0.35 -31.48 9.86
C LYS A 100 -0.96 -31.39 8.45
N VAL A 101 -0.46 -30.46 7.64
CA VAL A 101 -0.87 -30.27 6.24
C VAL A 101 0.36 -30.07 5.34
N SER A 102 0.19 -30.35 4.04
CA SER A 102 1.13 -29.92 2.98
C SER A 102 0.41 -28.94 2.06
N LEU A 103 1.12 -27.95 1.53
CA LEU A 103 0.54 -27.05 0.52
C LEU A 103 0.09 -27.77 -0.74
N ASP A 104 0.67 -28.94 -1.01
CA ASP A 104 0.35 -29.76 -2.16
C ASP A 104 -0.69 -30.87 -1.86
N ASP A 105 -1.21 -30.91 -0.62
CA ASP A 105 -2.35 -31.77 -0.27
C ASP A 105 -3.59 -31.35 -1.07
N PRO A 106 -4.40 -32.31 -1.56
CA PRO A 106 -5.69 -32.03 -2.15
C PRO A 106 -6.66 -31.51 -1.08
N VAL A 107 -7.45 -30.50 -1.41
CA VAL A 107 -8.41 -29.89 -0.46
C VAL A 107 -9.48 -30.87 0.03
N SER A 108 -9.81 -31.89 -0.78
CA SER A 108 -10.75 -32.96 -0.41
C SER A 108 -10.33 -33.78 0.81
N ARG A 109 -9.03 -33.84 1.12
CA ARG A 109 -8.50 -34.52 2.31
C ARG A 109 -9.09 -33.94 3.60
N PHE A 110 -9.39 -32.65 3.60
CA PHE A 110 -9.87 -31.92 4.77
C PHE A 110 -11.34 -31.52 4.66
N VAL A 111 -11.77 -31.13 3.45
CA VAL A 111 -13.14 -30.68 3.14
C VAL A 111 -13.70 -31.56 2.02
N PRO A 112 -14.40 -32.66 2.39
CA PRO A 112 -14.94 -33.57 1.39
C PRO A 112 -16.13 -32.98 0.62
N GLY A 113 -16.34 -33.45 -0.62
CA GLY A 113 -17.50 -33.10 -1.44
C GLY A 113 -17.35 -31.80 -2.25
N LEU A 114 -16.17 -31.19 -2.23
CA LEU A 114 -15.86 -30.06 -3.11
C LEU A 114 -15.76 -30.50 -4.58
N ALA A 115 -16.18 -29.63 -5.51
CA ALA A 115 -15.99 -29.89 -6.94
C ALA A 115 -14.49 -30.06 -7.22
N ARG A 116 -14.14 -31.19 -7.84
CA ARG A 116 -12.77 -31.53 -8.18
C ARG A 116 -11.75 -31.37 -7.01
N GLY A 117 -12.22 -31.57 -5.77
CA GLY A 117 -11.39 -31.37 -4.58
C GLY A 117 -10.14 -32.28 -4.50
N ASN A 118 -10.07 -33.37 -5.28
CA ASN A 118 -8.88 -34.21 -5.42
C ASN A 118 -7.81 -33.60 -6.35
N ASP A 119 -8.22 -32.66 -7.21
CA ASP A 119 -7.34 -32.05 -8.22
C ASP A 119 -6.87 -30.65 -7.79
N VAL A 120 -7.55 -30.03 -6.83
CA VAL A 120 -7.23 -28.69 -6.29
C VAL A 120 -6.41 -28.85 -5.04
N THR A 121 -5.27 -28.15 -4.99
CA THR A 121 -4.34 -28.14 -3.84
C THR A 121 -4.62 -26.99 -2.88
N ILE A 122 -4.10 -27.11 -1.64
CA ILE A 122 -4.14 -26.01 -0.64
C ILE A 122 -3.38 -24.78 -1.18
N ARG A 123 -2.29 -24.96 -1.90
CA ARG A 123 -1.55 -23.87 -2.57
C ARG A 123 -2.45 -23.10 -3.53
N GLU A 124 -3.21 -23.78 -4.35
CA GLU A 124 -4.07 -23.16 -5.36
C GLU A 124 -5.23 -22.38 -4.76
N ILE A 125 -5.80 -22.82 -3.62
CA ILE A 125 -6.80 -21.99 -2.92
C ILE A 125 -6.17 -20.74 -2.27
N LEU A 126 -4.99 -20.85 -1.65
CA LEU A 126 -4.33 -19.70 -1.02
C LEU A 126 -3.79 -18.68 -2.02
N SER A 127 -3.63 -19.06 -3.29
CA SER A 127 -3.12 -18.20 -4.37
C SER A 127 -4.19 -17.77 -5.37
N HIS A 128 -5.45 -18.12 -5.16
CA HIS A 128 -6.56 -17.82 -6.08
C HIS A 128 -6.40 -18.43 -7.49
N THR A 129 -5.76 -19.60 -7.57
CA THR A 129 -5.57 -20.33 -8.83
C THR A 129 -6.39 -21.65 -8.90
N SER A 130 -7.33 -21.84 -7.99
CA SER A 130 -8.13 -23.07 -7.86
C SER A 130 -9.26 -23.21 -8.88
N GLY A 131 -9.85 -22.10 -9.33
CA GLY A 131 -11.05 -22.07 -10.17
C GLY A 131 -12.37 -22.10 -9.39
N TYR A 132 -12.40 -22.17 -8.05
CA TYR A 132 -13.66 -22.08 -7.30
C TYR A 132 -14.33 -20.73 -7.47
N GLN A 133 -15.64 -20.76 -7.74
CA GLN A 133 -16.50 -19.59 -7.91
C GLN A 133 -16.48 -18.72 -6.65
N ASP A 134 -16.43 -17.40 -6.82
CA ASP A 134 -16.53 -16.47 -5.71
C ASP A 134 -17.95 -16.36 -5.19
N PHE A 135 -18.16 -16.46 -3.89
CA PHE A 135 -19.46 -16.26 -3.28
C PHE A 135 -19.85 -14.77 -3.15
N TRP A 136 -18.88 -13.86 -3.24
CA TRP A 136 -19.10 -12.42 -3.11
C TRP A 136 -18.35 -11.65 -4.23
N PRO A 137 -18.82 -11.77 -5.48
CA PRO A 137 -18.17 -11.13 -6.62
C PRO A 137 -18.58 -9.67 -6.85
N GLN A 138 -19.53 -9.13 -6.08
CA GLN A 138 -20.04 -7.76 -6.18
C GLN A 138 -19.61 -6.91 -4.98
N ASP A 139 -19.52 -5.59 -5.19
CA ASP A 139 -19.06 -4.62 -4.19
C ASP A 139 -20.18 -4.08 -3.29
N TYR A 140 -21.23 -4.85 -3.06
CA TYR A 140 -22.35 -4.49 -2.17
C TYR A 140 -22.89 -5.72 -1.46
N VAL A 141 -23.63 -5.51 -0.36
CA VAL A 141 -24.30 -6.57 0.41
C VAL A 141 -25.70 -6.80 -0.17
N PRO A 142 -25.93 -7.92 -0.85
CA PRO A 142 -27.28 -8.28 -1.32
C PRO A 142 -28.14 -8.70 -0.11
N PRO A 143 -29.48 -8.59 -0.19
CA PRO A 143 -30.38 -8.93 0.92
C PRO A 143 -30.21 -10.34 1.50
N SER A 144 -29.75 -11.29 0.69
CA SER A 144 -29.45 -12.65 1.16
C SER A 144 -28.25 -12.70 2.10
N MET A 145 -27.30 -11.75 1.97
CA MET A 145 -26.11 -11.67 2.82
C MET A 145 -26.33 -10.85 4.10
N GLU A 146 -27.47 -10.20 4.25
CA GLU A 146 -27.87 -9.58 5.54
C GLU A 146 -28.28 -10.64 6.58
N GLN A 147 -28.61 -11.86 6.11
CA GLN A 147 -28.98 -12.96 6.96
C GLN A 147 -27.77 -13.79 7.40
N PRO A 148 -27.78 -14.35 8.61
CA PRO A 148 -26.71 -15.24 9.04
C PRO A 148 -26.51 -16.43 8.10
N THR A 149 -25.25 -16.85 7.96
CA THR A 149 -24.88 -18.04 7.20
C THR A 149 -23.87 -18.91 7.96
N THR A 150 -23.44 -20.01 7.36
CA THR A 150 -22.35 -20.85 7.88
C THR A 150 -21.34 -21.10 6.77
N PRO A 151 -20.06 -21.34 7.10
CA PRO A 151 -19.06 -21.76 6.13
C PRO A 151 -19.52 -22.96 5.28
N GLN A 152 -20.22 -23.92 5.90
CA GLN A 152 -20.75 -25.09 5.19
C GLN A 152 -21.80 -24.70 4.15
N HIS A 153 -22.68 -23.74 4.45
CA HIS A 153 -23.67 -23.26 3.47
C HIS A 153 -22.99 -22.62 2.25
N ILE A 154 -21.93 -21.83 2.48
CA ILE A 154 -21.13 -21.23 1.40
C ILE A 154 -20.51 -22.33 0.54
N ILE A 155 -19.88 -23.33 1.15
CA ILE A 155 -19.30 -24.48 0.46
C ILE A 155 -20.36 -25.22 -0.37
N ASP A 156 -21.52 -25.51 0.24
CA ASP A 156 -22.59 -26.27 -0.44
C ASP A 156 -23.13 -25.53 -1.68
N ARG A 157 -23.16 -24.22 -1.64
CA ARG A 157 -23.73 -23.40 -2.70
C ARG A 157 -22.73 -23.05 -3.81
N TRP A 158 -21.46 -22.77 -3.49
CA TRP A 158 -20.48 -22.26 -4.46
C TRP A 158 -19.32 -23.21 -4.72
N ALA A 159 -18.79 -23.90 -3.72
CA ALA A 159 -17.61 -24.76 -3.90
C ALA A 159 -17.95 -26.15 -4.48
N LYS A 160 -19.25 -26.51 -4.55
CA LYS A 160 -19.72 -27.73 -5.25
C LYS A 160 -20.14 -27.48 -6.69
N GLN A 161 -20.13 -26.24 -7.14
CA GLN A 161 -20.39 -25.90 -8.54
C GLN A 161 -19.16 -26.22 -9.41
N PRO A 162 -19.34 -26.42 -10.73
CA PRO A 162 -18.19 -26.54 -11.63
C PRO A 162 -17.21 -25.39 -11.45
N LEU A 163 -15.92 -25.71 -11.58
CA LEU A 163 -14.86 -24.69 -11.54
C LEU A 163 -14.97 -23.76 -12.75
N ASP A 164 -14.64 -22.49 -12.57
CA ASP A 164 -14.62 -21.48 -13.64
C ASP A 164 -13.49 -21.77 -14.67
N PHE A 165 -12.40 -22.44 -14.21
CA PHE A 165 -11.27 -22.83 -15.03
C PHE A 165 -10.52 -24.02 -14.41
N GLU A 166 -9.63 -24.62 -15.19
CA GLU A 166 -8.75 -25.70 -14.73
C GLU A 166 -7.77 -25.20 -13.65
N PRO A 167 -7.65 -25.90 -12.50
CA PRO A 167 -6.73 -25.50 -11.43
C PRO A 167 -5.33 -25.19 -11.94
N GLY A 168 -4.75 -24.08 -11.48
CA GLY A 168 -3.41 -23.62 -11.85
C GLY A 168 -3.27 -22.99 -13.24
N THR A 169 -4.35 -22.86 -14.03
CA THR A 169 -4.26 -22.31 -15.40
C THR A 169 -4.53 -20.80 -15.48
N GLN A 170 -5.31 -20.28 -14.53
CA GLN A 170 -5.67 -18.87 -14.46
C GLN A 170 -5.64 -18.39 -13.01
N TRP A 171 -5.62 -17.09 -12.84
CA TRP A 171 -5.81 -16.43 -11.56
C TRP A 171 -7.16 -15.72 -11.55
N GLN A 172 -7.96 -16.00 -10.52
CA GLN A 172 -9.25 -15.32 -10.29
C GLN A 172 -9.51 -15.25 -8.80
N TYR A 173 -9.62 -14.02 -8.29
CA TYR A 173 -9.91 -13.81 -6.88
C TYR A 173 -11.22 -14.51 -6.49
N SER A 174 -11.20 -15.24 -5.37
CA SER A 174 -12.38 -15.94 -4.86
C SER A 174 -12.32 -16.02 -3.33
N ASN A 175 -13.28 -15.41 -2.67
CA ASN A 175 -13.46 -15.49 -1.22
C ASN A 175 -13.76 -16.93 -0.78
N THR A 176 -14.42 -17.73 -1.62
CA THR A 176 -14.71 -19.14 -1.36
C THR A 176 -13.45 -19.95 -1.06
N ASN A 177 -12.32 -19.61 -1.69
CA ASN A 177 -11.03 -20.23 -1.41
C ASN A 177 -10.63 -20.11 0.07
N PHE A 178 -10.85 -18.95 0.66
CA PHE A 178 -10.46 -18.69 2.05
C PHE A 178 -11.49 -19.18 3.07
N ILE A 179 -12.74 -19.42 2.65
CA ILE A 179 -13.68 -20.22 3.45
C ILE A 179 -13.16 -21.67 3.53
N ILE A 180 -12.75 -22.26 2.41
CA ILE A 180 -12.14 -23.61 2.39
C ILE A 180 -10.88 -23.63 3.24
N ALA A 181 -10.00 -22.64 3.14
CA ALA A 181 -8.78 -22.56 3.93
C ALA A 181 -9.06 -22.50 5.44
N GLY A 182 -10.04 -21.71 5.88
CA GLY A 182 -10.49 -21.69 7.28
C GLY A 182 -10.99 -23.05 7.79
N LEU A 183 -11.79 -23.74 6.97
CA LEU A 183 -12.25 -25.11 7.29
C LEU A 183 -11.08 -26.12 7.36
N ILE A 184 -10.06 -25.97 6.50
CA ILE A 184 -8.84 -26.77 6.57
C ILE A 184 -8.11 -26.54 7.90
N VAL A 185 -8.01 -25.27 8.33
CA VAL A 185 -7.41 -24.94 9.64
C VAL A 185 -8.18 -25.65 10.76
N GLU A 186 -9.49 -25.57 10.80
CA GLU A 186 -10.30 -26.26 11.82
C GLU A 186 -10.09 -27.77 11.80
N LYS A 187 -10.15 -28.36 10.61
CA LYS A 187 -10.03 -29.81 10.47
C LYS A 187 -8.65 -30.32 10.86
N ALA A 188 -7.59 -29.61 10.48
CA ALA A 188 -6.22 -30.02 10.72
C ALA A 188 -5.75 -29.71 12.16
N SER A 189 -6.23 -28.61 12.76
CA SER A 189 -5.91 -28.25 14.14
C SER A 189 -6.72 -29.03 15.17
N GLY A 190 -7.99 -29.29 14.87
CA GLY A 190 -8.97 -29.87 15.78
C GLY A 190 -9.64 -28.83 16.67
N GLU A 191 -9.52 -27.54 16.39
CA GLU A 191 -10.12 -26.45 17.15
C GLU A 191 -10.82 -25.42 16.21
N PRO A 192 -11.75 -24.59 16.72
CA PRO A 192 -12.38 -23.54 15.94
C PRO A 192 -11.36 -22.59 15.31
N PHE A 193 -11.63 -22.14 14.08
CA PHE A 193 -10.74 -21.27 13.31
C PHE A 193 -10.39 -19.99 14.06
N SER A 194 -11.38 -19.28 14.61
CA SER A 194 -11.17 -18.06 15.39
C SER A 194 -10.25 -18.28 16.59
N ARG A 195 -10.42 -19.41 17.31
CA ARG A 195 -9.55 -19.76 18.43
C ARG A 195 -8.10 -19.99 17.97
N PHE A 196 -7.91 -20.72 16.87
CA PHE A 196 -6.58 -20.96 16.31
C PHE A 196 -5.88 -19.64 15.94
N ILE A 197 -6.58 -18.74 15.22
CA ILE A 197 -6.07 -17.43 14.88
C ILE A 197 -5.67 -16.64 16.14
N HIS A 198 -6.57 -16.58 17.12
CA HIS A 198 -6.28 -15.85 18.35
C HIS A 198 -5.05 -16.41 19.08
N THR A 199 -5.02 -17.69 19.36
CA THR A 199 -3.96 -18.27 20.20
C THR A 199 -2.61 -18.37 19.50
N ARG A 200 -2.61 -18.72 18.20
CA ARG A 200 -1.37 -19.01 17.46
C ARG A 200 -0.78 -17.77 16.77
N ILE A 201 -1.57 -16.73 16.54
CA ILE A 201 -1.14 -15.53 15.80
C ILE A 201 -1.34 -14.27 16.63
N LEU A 202 -2.58 -13.92 16.96
CA LEU A 202 -2.88 -12.61 17.56
C LEU A 202 -2.25 -12.44 18.94
N ASP A 203 -2.42 -13.41 19.82
CA ASP A 203 -1.82 -13.40 21.16
C ASP A 203 -0.30 -13.49 21.10
N ALA A 204 0.24 -14.34 20.22
CA ALA A 204 1.68 -14.51 20.03
C ALA A 204 2.37 -13.20 19.59
N LEU A 205 1.67 -12.36 18.82
CA LEU A 205 2.16 -11.06 18.35
C LEU A 205 1.72 -9.88 19.22
N GLY A 206 0.96 -10.13 20.30
CA GLY A 206 0.46 -9.10 21.21
C GLY A 206 -0.56 -8.16 20.56
N MET A 207 -1.34 -8.63 19.59
CA MET A 207 -2.37 -7.87 18.86
C MET A 207 -3.68 -7.84 19.67
N LYS A 208 -3.68 -7.12 20.76
CA LYS A 208 -4.72 -7.15 21.80
C LYS A 208 -6.05 -6.54 21.41
N THR A 209 -6.07 -5.71 20.37
CA THR A 209 -7.32 -5.07 19.88
C THR A 209 -8.00 -5.87 18.79
N ALA A 210 -7.30 -6.86 18.23
CA ALA A 210 -7.84 -7.71 17.17
C ALA A 210 -9.01 -8.57 17.69
N VAL A 211 -10.10 -8.57 16.94
CA VAL A 211 -11.33 -9.32 17.27
C VAL A 211 -11.89 -9.97 16.01
N ASP A 212 -12.68 -11.00 16.22
CA ASP A 212 -13.48 -11.64 15.19
C ASP A 212 -14.71 -10.76 14.91
N PHE A 213 -14.63 -9.98 13.83
CA PHE A 213 -15.71 -9.07 13.40
C PHE A 213 -16.93 -9.86 12.93
N ASP A 214 -16.71 -10.99 12.28
CA ASP A 214 -17.79 -11.83 11.74
C ASP A 214 -18.66 -12.42 12.87
N ALA A 215 -18.03 -12.91 13.95
CA ALA A 215 -18.75 -13.43 15.10
C ALA A 215 -19.41 -12.34 15.95
N LEU A 216 -18.78 -11.19 16.12
CA LEU A 216 -19.26 -10.10 16.98
C LEU A 216 -20.17 -9.09 16.23
N GLY A 217 -20.14 -9.13 14.91
CA GLY A 217 -20.91 -8.23 14.05
C GLY A 217 -20.42 -6.77 14.06
N PRO A 218 -21.23 -5.85 13.52
CA PRO A 218 -20.81 -4.44 13.30
C PRO A 218 -20.39 -3.69 14.56
N SER A 219 -20.84 -4.12 15.74
CA SER A 219 -20.43 -3.53 17.01
C SER A 219 -18.97 -3.79 17.37
N ALA A 220 -18.31 -4.75 16.72
CA ALA A 220 -16.89 -5.03 16.91
C ALA A 220 -16.00 -3.90 16.35
N ALA A 221 -16.43 -3.22 15.30
CA ALA A 221 -15.80 -2.00 14.82
C ALA A 221 -16.39 -0.80 15.57
N GLN A 222 -15.54 0.06 16.12
CA GLN A 222 -15.99 1.23 16.87
C GLN A 222 -16.38 2.42 15.99
N PRO A 223 -15.71 2.69 14.82
CA PRO A 223 -16.25 3.58 13.80
C PRO A 223 -17.53 2.97 13.18
N ILE A 224 -18.49 3.82 12.82
CA ILE A 224 -19.57 3.41 11.93
C ILE A 224 -19.02 3.32 10.51
N GLY A 225 -19.33 2.22 9.81
CA GLY A 225 -19.07 2.06 8.38
C GLY A 225 -20.08 2.85 7.55
N TYR A 226 -19.62 3.48 6.48
CA TYR A 226 -20.43 4.30 5.60
C TYR A 226 -20.36 3.82 4.15
N MET A 227 -21.42 4.13 3.39
CA MET A 227 -21.54 3.87 1.96
C MET A 227 -22.14 5.05 1.23
N ARG A 228 -22.06 5.05 -0.11
CA ARG A 228 -22.78 6.01 -0.98
C ARG A 228 -23.44 5.27 -2.13
N TYR A 229 -24.60 5.74 -2.55
CA TYR A 229 -25.16 5.41 -3.84
C TYR A 229 -24.72 6.45 -4.88
N GLY A 230 -23.78 6.10 -5.72
CA GLY A 230 -23.17 7.01 -6.70
C GLY A 230 -22.51 8.22 -6.02
N LEU A 231 -22.94 9.43 -6.38
CA LEU A 231 -22.46 10.70 -5.79
C LEU A 231 -23.38 11.24 -4.68
N GLY A 232 -24.29 10.42 -4.16
CA GLY A 232 -25.24 10.81 -3.12
C GLY A 232 -24.59 11.05 -1.75
N PRO A 233 -25.40 11.39 -0.74
CA PRO A 233 -24.90 11.60 0.62
C PRO A 233 -24.39 10.28 1.23
N LEU A 234 -23.49 10.41 2.19
CA LEU A 234 -23.05 9.30 3.03
C LEU A 234 -24.22 8.75 3.86
N ARG A 235 -24.27 7.44 3.95
CA ARG A 235 -25.23 6.71 4.78
C ARG A 235 -24.48 5.64 5.56
N PRO A 236 -24.95 5.25 6.77
CA PRO A 236 -24.46 4.02 7.39
C PRO A 236 -24.59 2.85 6.41
N SER A 237 -23.56 2.04 6.32
CA SER A 237 -23.55 0.88 5.42
C SER A 237 -24.47 -0.23 5.91
N THR A 238 -24.96 -1.04 5.00
CA THR A 238 -25.71 -2.26 5.33
C THR A 238 -24.71 -3.34 5.78
N PRO A 239 -24.76 -3.82 7.04
CA PRO A 239 -23.84 -4.85 7.48
C PRO A 239 -24.16 -6.21 6.87
N THR A 240 -23.15 -7.05 6.70
CA THR A 240 -23.36 -8.48 6.46
C THR A 240 -23.88 -9.18 7.72
N GLY A 241 -24.70 -10.21 7.54
CA GLY A 241 -25.02 -11.13 8.61
C GLY A 241 -23.78 -11.95 9.05
N PRO A 242 -23.77 -12.51 10.26
CA PRO A 242 -22.67 -13.35 10.73
C PRO A 242 -22.44 -14.58 9.87
N GLY A 243 -21.19 -15.03 9.75
CA GLY A 243 -20.79 -16.28 9.10
C GLY A 243 -20.39 -16.12 7.63
N TRP A 244 -20.51 -14.93 7.02
CA TRP A 244 -20.14 -14.71 5.64
C TRP A 244 -18.64 -14.49 5.43
N MET A 245 -17.96 -13.87 6.39
CA MET A 245 -16.54 -13.50 6.21
C MET A 245 -15.58 -14.62 6.58
N PHE A 246 -15.78 -15.26 7.73
CA PHE A 246 -14.97 -16.37 8.22
C PHE A 246 -13.48 -16.18 7.86
N GLY A 247 -12.79 -17.20 7.32
CA GLY A 247 -11.38 -17.09 6.93
C GLY A 247 -11.07 -16.11 5.80
N ALA A 248 -12.08 -15.49 5.16
CA ALA A 248 -11.89 -14.57 4.05
C ALA A 248 -11.79 -13.09 4.45
N GLY A 249 -12.34 -12.69 5.63
CA GLY A 249 -12.44 -11.26 5.94
C GLY A 249 -12.82 -10.89 7.37
N GLU A 250 -12.71 -11.81 8.33
CA GLU A 250 -13.36 -11.73 9.65
C GLU A 250 -12.78 -10.74 10.66
N LEU A 251 -11.56 -10.22 10.45
CA LEU A 251 -10.86 -9.49 11.50
C LEU A 251 -11.18 -7.99 11.51
N ALA A 252 -11.27 -7.43 12.74
CA ALA A 252 -11.23 -6.01 12.98
C ALA A 252 -10.17 -5.68 14.02
N MET A 253 -9.42 -4.60 13.83
CA MET A 253 -8.35 -4.18 14.73
C MET A 253 -7.95 -2.73 14.54
N THR A 254 -7.08 -2.23 15.42
CA THR A 254 -6.44 -0.92 15.25
C THR A 254 -5.35 -0.98 14.18
N ALA A 255 -5.02 0.16 13.56
CA ALA A 255 -3.89 0.26 12.64
C ALA A 255 -2.56 -0.13 13.30
N THR A 256 -2.41 0.13 14.60
CA THR A 256 -1.21 -0.26 15.37
C THR A 256 -1.09 -1.75 15.58
N ASP A 257 -2.17 -2.49 15.72
CA ASP A 257 -2.10 -3.94 15.81
C ASP A 257 -1.79 -4.56 14.45
N LEU A 258 -2.36 -4.04 13.35
CA LEU A 258 -1.98 -4.49 12.03
C LEU A 258 -0.50 -4.18 11.72
N ALA A 259 0.03 -3.04 12.18
CA ALA A 259 1.46 -2.75 12.07
C ALA A 259 2.34 -3.73 12.89
N ARG A 260 1.84 -4.35 13.98
CA ARG A 260 2.55 -5.45 14.66
C ARG A 260 2.66 -6.70 13.80
N TRP A 261 1.62 -7.01 13.04
CA TRP A 261 1.67 -8.06 12.03
C TRP A 261 2.75 -7.76 10.99
N ASP A 262 2.81 -6.52 10.47
CA ASP A 262 3.82 -6.11 9.50
C ASP A 262 5.24 -6.23 10.06
N ILE A 263 5.44 -5.81 11.30
CA ILE A 263 6.73 -5.97 11.99
C ILE A 263 7.10 -7.46 12.12
N ALA A 264 6.11 -8.33 12.36
CA ALA A 264 6.37 -9.77 12.43
C ALA A 264 6.75 -10.34 11.05
N MET A 265 6.15 -9.86 9.96
CA MET A 265 6.55 -10.21 8.59
C MET A 265 7.98 -9.74 8.30
N ILE A 266 8.31 -8.49 8.58
CA ILE A 266 9.65 -7.90 8.39
C ILE A 266 10.72 -8.69 9.18
N LYS A 267 10.43 -8.99 10.46
CA LYS A 267 11.36 -9.68 11.36
C LYS A 267 11.33 -11.20 11.22
N GLN A 268 10.39 -11.72 10.44
CA GLN A 268 10.14 -13.16 10.28
C GLN A 268 9.99 -13.89 11.65
N SER A 269 9.20 -13.30 12.55
CA SER A 269 9.18 -13.71 13.97
C SER A 269 8.08 -14.71 14.32
N LEU A 270 7.06 -14.90 13.47
CA LEU A 270 5.96 -15.84 13.70
C LEU A 270 6.15 -17.15 12.94
N LEU A 271 6.46 -17.06 11.66
CA LEU A 271 6.67 -18.22 10.79
C LEU A 271 8.17 -18.46 10.60
N ALA A 272 8.54 -19.70 10.22
CA ALA A 272 9.89 -19.98 9.75
C ALA A 272 10.21 -19.18 8.46
N ALA A 273 11.46 -18.82 8.26
CA ALA A 273 11.90 -18.04 7.11
C ALA A 273 11.48 -18.68 5.75
N ALA A 274 11.50 -20.01 5.65
CA ALA A 274 11.04 -20.72 4.46
C ALA A 274 9.53 -20.54 4.20
N SER A 275 8.72 -20.43 5.25
CA SER A 275 7.28 -20.20 5.15
C SER A 275 6.98 -18.76 4.71
N TYR A 276 7.69 -17.76 5.26
CA TYR A 276 7.59 -16.37 4.77
C TYR A 276 7.99 -16.27 3.30
N LYS A 277 9.12 -16.87 2.92
CA LYS A 277 9.54 -16.90 1.51
C LYS A 277 8.46 -17.52 0.61
N THR A 278 7.82 -18.60 1.05
CA THR A 278 6.74 -19.24 0.28
C THR A 278 5.50 -18.33 0.19
N MET A 279 5.11 -17.71 1.30
CA MET A 279 3.98 -16.79 1.36
C MET A 279 4.17 -15.59 0.42
N GLU A 280 5.36 -15.02 0.40
CA GLU A 280 5.73 -13.79 -0.31
C GLU A 280 6.28 -14.03 -1.73
N THR A 281 6.23 -15.26 -2.22
CA THR A 281 6.66 -15.60 -3.58
C THR A 281 5.42 -15.78 -4.45
N THR A 282 5.38 -15.08 -5.60
CA THR A 282 4.30 -15.21 -6.56
C THR A 282 4.14 -16.65 -7.05
N VAL A 283 2.92 -17.13 -7.14
CA VAL A 283 2.63 -18.44 -7.72
C VAL A 283 2.60 -18.30 -9.24
N LEU A 284 3.31 -19.21 -9.91
CA LEU A 284 3.31 -19.29 -11.38
C LEU A 284 2.14 -20.15 -11.83
N LEU A 285 1.44 -19.69 -12.86
CA LEU A 285 0.43 -20.46 -13.56
C LEU A 285 1.10 -21.59 -14.39
N LYS A 286 0.34 -22.59 -14.79
CA LYS A 286 0.84 -23.72 -15.59
C LYS A 286 1.51 -23.31 -16.92
N ASN A 287 1.19 -22.13 -17.44
CA ASN A 287 1.84 -21.55 -18.63
C ASN A 287 3.10 -20.73 -18.31
N GLY A 288 3.54 -20.69 -17.05
CA GLY A 288 4.71 -19.94 -16.59
C GLY A 288 4.47 -18.45 -16.31
N VAL A 289 3.27 -17.93 -16.52
CA VAL A 289 2.93 -16.53 -16.22
C VAL A 289 2.78 -16.35 -14.72
N SER A 290 3.29 -15.23 -14.19
CA SER A 290 3.12 -14.85 -12.79
C SER A 290 1.66 -14.48 -12.49
N SER A 291 1.13 -14.97 -11.38
CA SER A 291 -0.17 -14.53 -10.86
C SER A 291 -0.09 -13.16 -10.19
N ASN A 292 1.11 -12.66 -9.86
CA ASN A 292 1.38 -11.52 -8.99
C ASN A 292 0.77 -11.67 -7.57
N TYR A 293 0.46 -12.90 -7.19
CA TYR A 293 -0.12 -13.25 -5.90
C TYR A 293 0.64 -14.42 -5.28
N GLY A 294 0.95 -14.32 -4.00
CA GLY A 294 1.57 -15.37 -3.21
C GLY A 294 0.51 -16.20 -2.48
N LEU A 295 0.67 -16.43 -1.18
CA LEU A 295 -0.32 -17.10 -0.35
C LEU A 295 -1.02 -16.07 0.54
N GLY A 296 -2.19 -15.60 0.13
CA GLY A 296 -2.96 -14.57 0.84
C GLY A 296 -2.36 -13.17 0.79
N VAL A 297 -1.43 -12.90 -0.13
CA VAL A 297 -0.78 -11.61 -0.33
C VAL A 297 -0.57 -11.32 -1.82
N GLU A 298 -0.69 -10.07 -2.20
CA GLU A 298 -0.21 -9.55 -3.47
C GLU A 298 1.31 -9.36 -3.42
N VAL A 299 1.97 -9.65 -4.53
CA VAL A 299 3.44 -9.53 -4.66
C VAL A 299 3.75 -8.62 -5.83
N GLY A 300 4.33 -7.48 -5.56
CA GLY A 300 4.57 -6.47 -6.58
C GLY A 300 5.63 -5.45 -6.19
N GLN A 301 5.47 -4.25 -6.73
CA GLN A 301 6.31 -3.10 -6.41
C GLN A 301 5.43 -1.85 -6.18
N MET A 302 5.84 -1.01 -5.23
CA MET A 302 5.26 0.30 -5.00
C MET A 302 6.38 1.32 -4.79
N ALA A 303 6.27 2.48 -5.41
CA ALA A 303 7.29 3.53 -5.40
C ALA A 303 8.71 3.03 -5.79
N GLY A 304 8.81 1.97 -6.61
CA GLY A 304 10.07 1.37 -7.05
C GLY A 304 10.68 0.33 -6.10
N HIS A 305 10.02 0.04 -4.97
CA HIS A 305 10.45 -0.92 -3.96
C HIS A 305 9.58 -2.18 -4.00
N ARG A 306 10.18 -3.34 -3.67
CA ARG A 306 9.43 -4.59 -3.52
C ARG A 306 8.36 -4.41 -2.45
N ALA A 307 7.11 -4.75 -2.78
CA ALA A 307 5.97 -4.62 -1.89
C ALA A 307 5.21 -5.94 -1.78
N ILE A 308 4.88 -6.30 -0.55
CA ILE A 308 3.95 -7.35 -0.19
C ILE A 308 2.73 -6.66 0.38
N SER A 309 1.56 -6.82 -0.23
CA SER A 309 0.38 -6.04 0.15
C SER A 309 -0.89 -6.87 0.12
N HIS A 310 -1.91 -6.33 0.71
CA HIS A 310 -3.30 -6.72 0.46
C HIS A 310 -4.22 -5.54 0.78
N SER A 311 -5.15 -5.27 -0.11
CA SER A 311 -6.27 -4.37 0.19
C SER A 311 -7.37 -5.12 0.95
N GLY A 312 -8.19 -4.39 1.66
CA GLY A 312 -9.37 -4.94 2.35
C GLY A 312 -10.59 -4.11 2.07
N GLU A 313 -11.70 -4.78 1.76
CA GLU A 313 -13.01 -4.15 1.67
C GLU A 313 -14.06 -5.06 2.30
N VAL A 314 -14.88 -4.48 3.13
CA VAL A 314 -16.14 -5.04 3.64
C VAL A 314 -17.12 -3.89 3.77
N SER A 315 -18.40 -4.21 3.96
CA SER A 315 -19.43 -3.19 4.07
C SER A 315 -19.06 -2.06 5.04
N GLY A 316 -18.92 -0.86 4.51
CA GLY A 316 -18.58 0.36 5.25
C GLY A 316 -17.11 0.59 5.56
N PHE A 317 -16.19 -0.25 5.11
CA PHE A 317 -14.77 -0.13 5.43
C PHE A 317 -13.89 -0.48 4.23
N THR A 318 -12.85 0.34 4.00
CA THR A 318 -11.71 -0.04 3.17
C THR A 318 -10.41 0.05 3.95
N ALA A 319 -9.45 -0.79 3.58
CA ALA A 319 -8.16 -0.87 4.23
C ALA A 319 -7.05 -1.10 3.21
N GLU A 320 -5.84 -0.67 3.54
CA GLU A 320 -4.63 -0.93 2.77
C GLU A 320 -3.51 -1.32 3.72
N ASN A 321 -2.83 -2.43 3.42
CA ASN A 321 -1.69 -2.94 4.17
C ASN A 321 -0.54 -3.23 3.20
N ILE A 322 0.59 -2.59 3.41
CA ILE A 322 1.75 -2.71 2.53
C ILE A 322 3.01 -2.88 3.36
N VAL A 323 3.73 -3.95 3.11
CA VAL A 323 5.04 -4.23 3.71
C VAL A 323 6.11 -4.12 2.63
N PHE A 324 7.21 -3.44 2.93
CA PHE A 324 8.42 -3.33 2.12
C PHE A 324 9.54 -4.11 2.82
N PRO A 325 9.63 -5.41 2.60
CA PRO A 325 10.49 -6.28 3.42
C PRO A 325 11.98 -5.95 3.28
N ASP A 326 12.41 -5.53 2.10
CA ASP A 326 13.82 -5.19 1.82
C ASP A 326 14.24 -3.88 2.50
N ASP A 327 13.29 -2.98 2.76
CA ASP A 327 13.50 -1.68 3.43
C ASP A 327 13.19 -1.75 4.94
N SER A 328 12.56 -2.83 5.39
CA SER A 328 12.03 -2.98 6.75
C SER A 328 10.98 -1.92 7.12
N ASP A 329 10.18 -1.50 6.15
CA ASP A 329 9.14 -0.49 6.28
C ASP A 329 7.74 -1.08 6.04
N ALA A 330 6.71 -0.44 6.59
CA ALA A 330 5.31 -0.81 6.28
C ALA A 330 4.37 0.39 6.45
N ILE A 331 3.24 0.32 5.76
CA ILE A 331 2.17 1.32 5.79
C ILE A 331 0.84 0.61 5.99
N VAL A 332 0.10 1.06 6.98
CA VAL A 332 -1.29 0.64 7.25
C VAL A 332 -2.20 1.86 7.13
N VAL A 333 -3.28 1.73 6.38
CA VAL A 333 -4.33 2.74 6.28
C VAL A 333 -5.69 2.05 6.38
N LEU A 334 -6.49 2.43 7.37
CA LEU A 334 -7.83 1.91 7.61
C LEU A 334 -8.83 3.06 7.48
N THR A 335 -9.93 2.88 6.77
CA THR A 335 -10.97 3.91 6.57
C THR A 335 -12.36 3.37 6.81
N ASN A 336 -13.33 4.22 7.08
CA ASN A 336 -14.70 3.85 7.41
C ASN A 336 -15.71 4.19 6.29
N GLN A 337 -15.33 3.95 5.05
CA GLN A 337 -16.24 3.99 3.91
C GLN A 337 -15.84 2.91 2.90
N ASP A 338 -16.82 2.12 2.42
CA ASP A 338 -16.62 1.16 1.32
C ASP A 338 -16.63 1.86 -0.05
N ALA A 339 -16.24 1.13 -1.09
CA ALA A 339 -16.20 1.59 -2.48
C ALA A 339 -15.50 2.95 -2.65
N ALA A 340 -14.47 3.23 -1.83
CA ALA A 340 -13.76 4.50 -1.82
C ALA A 340 -12.25 4.31 -1.93
N PRO A 341 -11.55 5.12 -2.76
CA PRO A 341 -10.12 4.93 -3.03
C PRO A 341 -9.20 5.52 -1.94
N ALA A 342 -9.74 5.98 -0.81
CA ALA A 342 -8.98 6.79 0.15
C ALA A 342 -7.84 6.03 0.81
N SER A 343 -8.05 4.76 1.22
CA SER A 343 -7.01 3.95 1.87
C SER A 343 -5.80 3.76 0.97
N GLY A 344 -6.00 3.31 -0.27
CA GLY A 344 -4.94 3.13 -1.25
C GLY A 344 -4.28 4.45 -1.68
N ALA A 345 -5.07 5.53 -1.83
CA ALA A 345 -4.53 6.85 -2.20
C ALA A 345 -3.63 7.44 -1.12
N ILE A 346 -4.00 7.30 0.16
CA ILE A 346 -3.17 7.72 1.29
C ILE A 346 -1.90 6.87 1.34
N ALA A 347 -2.01 5.55 1.27
CA ALA A 347 -0.88 4.63 1.35
C ALA A 347 0.14 4.89 0.22
N GLN A 348 -0.32 5.05 -1.03
CA GLN A 348 0.55 5.34 -2.17
C GLN A 348 1.30 6.67 -2.02
N GLN A 349 0.62 7.73 -1.53
CA GLN A 349 1.27 9.02 -1.32
C GLN A 349 2.28 8.95 -0.17
N ILE A 350 1.98 8.22 0.91
CA ILE A 350 2.93 7.97 1.99
C ILE A 350 4.15 7.18 1.47
N ALA A 351 3.95 6.11 0.68
CA ALA A 351 5.05 5.34 0.09
C ALA A 351 5.99 6.24 -0.74
N ARG A 352 5.42 7.15 -1.55
CA ARG A 352 6.25 8.13 -2.29
C ARG A 352 7.07 9.00 -1.35
N VAL A 353 6.50 9.46 -0.23
CA VAL A 353 7.24 10.26 0.77
C VAL A 353 8.36 9.44 1.41
N LEU A 354 8.09 8.19 1.78
CA LEU A 354 9.07 7.31 2.43
C LEU A 354 10.28 7.02 1.53
N PHE A 355 10.04 6.82 0.23
CA PHE A 355 11.06 6.38 -0.73
C PHE A 355 11.53 7.48 -1.70
N THR A 356 10.97 8.68 -1.59
CA THR A 356 11.60 9.81 -2.27
C THR A 356 12.96 10.03 -1.64
N THR A 357 14.03 9.69 -2.36
CA THR A 357 15.38 10.13 -2.01
C THR A 357 15.31 11.63 -1.83
N GLN A 358 15.55 12.09 -0.60
CA GLN A 358 15.64 13.54 -0.34
C GLN A 358 16.76 14.07 -1.22
N ASP A 359 16.39 14.76 -2.29
CA ASP A 359 17.37 15.52 -3.07
C ASP A 359 17.86 16.67 -2.18
N THR A 360 18.87 16.37 -1.35
CA THR A 360 19.52 17.37 -0.47
C THR A 360 20.02 18.57 -1.27
N LEU A 361 20.14 18.42 -2.58
CA LEU A 361 20.55 19.46 -3.51
C LEU A 361 19.36 20.16 -4.18
N ALA A 362 18.10 19.74 -3.91
CA ALA A 362 16.92 20.27 -4.60
C ALA A 362 16.84 21.80 -4.52
N ALA A 363 17.04 22.38 -3.32
CA ALA A 363 17.01 23.82 -3.13
C ALA A 363 18.10 24.54 -3.92
N SER A 364 19.34 24.02 -3.87
CA SER A 364 20.47 24.59 -4.60
C SER A 364 20.34 24.42 -6.10
N ARG A 365 19.78 23.28 -6.55
CA ARG A 365 19.50 23.00 -7.97
C ARG A 365 18.36 23.86 -8.51
N ALA A 366 17.32 24.10 -7.72
CA ALA A 366 16.25 25.03 -8.08
C ALA A 366 16.75 26.47 -8.16
N ALA A 367 17.58 26.91 -7.23
CA ALA A 367 18.19 28.23 -7.27
C ALA A 367 19.10 28.40 -8.50
N ARG A 368 19.90 27.37 -8.83
CA ARG A 368 20.74 27.36 -10.04
C ARG A 368 19.87 27.41 -11.32
N ALA A 369 18.84 26.58 -11.40
CA ALA A 369 17.94 26.56 -12.55
C ALA A 369 17.23 27.93 -12.72
N ARG A 370 16.83 28.56 -11.61
CA ARG A 370 16.26 29.90 -11.61
C ARG A 370 17.27 30.94 -12.11
N ALA A 371 18.51 30.91 -11.63
CA ALA A 371 19.55 31.85 -12.08
C ALA A 371 19.85 31.74 -13.58
N ILE A 372 19.85 30.50 -14.12
CA ILE A 372 19.98 30.26 -15.57
C ILE A 372 18.78 30.87 -16.31
N PHE A 373 17.55 30.66 -15.82
CA PHE A 373 16.34 31.25 -16.39
C PHE A 373 16.44 32.79 -16.48
N ASP A 374 16.82 33.41 -15.35
CA ASP A 374 16.98 34.88 -15.26
C ASP A 374 18.11 35.40 -16.19
N GLY A 375 19.15 34.59 -16.43
CA GLY A 375 20.19 34.86 -17.43
C GLY A 375 19.66 34.77 -18.86
N LEU A 376 18.91 33.72 -19.18
CA LEU A 376 18.32 33.54 -20.52
C LEU A 376 17.33 34.64 -20.86
N GLN A 377 16.60 35.20 -19.91
CA GLN A 377 15.79 36.41 -20.12
C GLN A 377 16.61 37.62 -20.56
N LYS A 378 17.89 37.64 -20.24
CA LYS A 378 18.86 38.71 -20.60
C LYS A 378 19.73 38.34 -21.80
N GLY A 379 19.51 37.17 -22.41
CA GLY A 379 20.34 36.66 -23.51
C GLY A 379 21.74 36.22 -23.08
N THR A 380 21.92 35.85 -21.79
CA THR A 380 23.20 35.42 -21.24
C THR A 380 23.09 34.07 -20.55
N VAL A 381 24.21 33.35 -20.50
CA VAL A 381 24.30 32.05 -19.78
C VAL A 381 25.71 31.88 -19.21
N ASP A 382 25.78 31.36 -18.00
CA ASP A 382 27.07 30.93 -17.41
C ASP A 382 27.46 29.57 -18.01
N ARG A 383 28.40 29.61 -18.94
CA ARG A 383 28.84 28.44 -19.70
C ARG A 383 29.57 27.39 -18.86
N SER A 384 30.07 27.75 -17.68
CA SER A 384 30.75 26.81 -16.79
C SER A 384 29.81 25.77 -16.19
N LEU A 385 28.50 26.06 -16.18
CA LEU A 385 27.44 25.19 -15.66
C LEU A 385 27.05 24.06 -16.63
N PHE A 386 27.53 24.09 -17.87
CA PHE A 386 27.08 23.22 -18.93
C PHE A 386 28.19 22.32 -19.47
N THR A 387 27.79 21.18 -20.06
CA THR A 387 28.68 20.33 -20.85
C THR A 387 29.09 21.02 -22.16
N GLY A 388 29.99 20.41 -22.93
CA GLY A 388 30.36 20.92 -24.27
C GLY A 388 29.17 20.97 -25.21
N ASP A 389 28.35 19.94 -25.22
CA ASP A 389 27.19 19.79 -26.11
C ASP A 389 26.10 20.80 -25.76
N ALA A 390 25.78 20.97 -24.49
CA ALA A 390 24.81 21.97 -24.07
C ALA A 390 25.32 23.40 -24.31
N ASN A 391 26.63 23.65 -24.22
CA ASN A 391 27.23 24.95 -24.58
C ASN A 391 27.11 25.23 -26.07
N ALA A 392 27.21 24.24 -26.95
CA ALA A 392 27.02 24.41 -28.38
C ALA A 392 25.56 24.77 -28.73
N TYR A 393 24.58 24.20 -27.97
CA TYR A 393 23.16 24.54 -28.10
C TYR A 393 22.89 26.04 -27.84
N PHE A 394 23.54 26.65 -26.85
CA PHE A 394 23.38 28.08 -26.52
C PHE A 394 24.20 28.97 -27.45
N SER A 395 23.96 28.87 -28.77
CA SER A 395 24.52 29.75 -29.78
C SER A 395 24.01 31.19 -29.63
N ALA A 396 24.68 32.15 -30.31
CA ALA A 396 24.24 33.55 -30.26
C ALA A 396 22.77 33.74 -30.72
N PRO A 397 22.31 33.12 -31.82
CA PRO A 397 20.88 33.16 -32.19
C PRO A 397 19.97 32.57 -31.14
N ALA A 398 20.34 31.41 -30.52
CA ALA A 398 19.54 30.80 -29.47
C ALA A 398 19.36 31.71 -28.25
N LEU A 399 20.44 32.38 -27.81
CA LEU A 399 20.35 33.31 -26.68
C LEU A 399 19.50 34.54 -27.00
N GLN A 400 19.53 35.04 -28.25
CA GLN A 400 18.66 36.12 -28.71
C GLN A 400 17.19 35.71 -28.67
N ASP A 401 16.88 34.51 -29.16
CA ASP A 401 15.52 33.97 -29.16
C ASP A 401 14.99 33.74 -27.74
N PHE A 402 15.84 33.23 -26.85
CA PHE A 402 15.48 33.09 -25.41
C PHE A 402 15.15 34.46 -24.80
N ALA A 403 16.00 35.47 -25.03
CA ALA A 403 15.77 36.82 -24.50
C ALA A 403 14.47 37.42 -25.08
N ALA A 404 14.28 37.34 -26.38
CA ALA A 404 13.08 37.88 -27.06
C ALA A 404 11.78 37.21 -26.58
N GLY A 405 11.83 35.89 -26.31
CA GLY A 405 10.68 35.12 -25.86
C GLY A 405 10.38 35.22 -24.37
N LEU A 406 11.40 35.33 -23.53
CA LEU A 406 11.25 35.27 -22.05
C LEU A 406 11.26 36.66 -21.39
N ALA A 407 11.98 37.65 -21.88
CA ALA A 407 12.05 38.99 -21.28
C ALA A 407 10.67 39.67 -21.13
N PRO A 408 9.75 39.60 -22.13
CA PRO A 408 8.43 40.20 -22.01
C PRO A 408 7.54 39.63 -20.91
N LEU A 409 7.87 38.45 -20.39
CA LEU A 409 7.09 37.80 -19.32
C LEU A 409 7.35 38.42 -17.94
N GLY A 410 8.43 39.22 -17.80
CA GLY A 410 8.80 39.82 -16.54
C GLY A 410 9.36 38.82 -15.52
N THR A 411 9.30 39.18 -14.25
CA THR A 411 9.82 38.30 -13.14
C THR A 411 8.84 37.20 -12.83
N PRO A 412 9.28 35.92 -12.81
CA PRO A 412 8.41 34.82 -12.39
C PRO A 412 7.88 35.00 -10.97
N THR A 413 6.60 34.77 -10.76
CA THR A 413 5.94 34.75 -9.44
C THR A 413 6.19 33.45 -8.67
N GLY A 414 6.61 32.39 -9.36
CA GLY A 414 6.97 31.10 -8.76
C GLY A 414 7.94 30.32 -9.63
N PHE A 415 8.87 29.61 -8.99
CA PHE A 415 9.80 28.67 -9.62
C PHE A 415 9.94 27.44 -8.72
N VAL A 416 9.19 26.36 -9.02
CA VAL A 416 9.02 25.22 -8.12
C VAL A 416 9.36 23.93 -8.86
N GLN A 417 10.19 23.07 -8.27
CA GLN A 417 10.43 21.73 -8.78
C GLN A 417 9.14 20.89 -8.61
N ILE A 418 8.71 20.26 -9.71
CA ILE A 418 7.48 19.46 -9.74
C ILE A 418 7.74 17.98 -10.08
N GLY A 419 8.97 17.63 -10.42
CA GLY A 419 9.34 16.27 -10.76
C GLY A 419 10.85 16.05 -10.75
N GLN A 420 11.22 14.78 -10.56
CA GLN A 420 12.58 14.28 -10.70
C GLN A 420 12.54 12.86 -11.21
N SER A 421 13.46 12.52 -12.10
CA SER A 421 13.64 11.15 -12.61
C SER A 421 15.11 10.92 -13.01
N SER A 422 15.44 9.68 -13.35
CA SER A 422 16.76 9.32 -13.88
C SER A 422 16.64 8.88 -15.34
N ARG A 423 17.57 9.34 -16.18
CA ARG A 423 17.63 8.94 -17.60
C ARG A 423 19.07 8.89 -18.09
N GLY A 424 19.51 7.71 -18.55
CA GLY A 424 20.84 7.55 -19.15
C GLY A 424 21.99 7.92 -18.20
N GLY A 425 21.86 7.69 -16.89
CA GLY A 425 22.86 8.08 -15.89
C GLY A 425 22.79 9.55 -15.45
N MET A 426 21.88 10.34 -16.02
CA MET A 426 21.62 11.73 -15.66
C MET A 426 20.43 11.85 -14.71
N ILE A 427 20.36 12.94 -13.95
CA ILE A 427 19.19 13.31 -13.15
C ILE A 427 18.39 14.36 -13.92
N GLU A 428 17.17 13.99 -14.30
CA GLU A 428 16.18 14.95 -14.80
C GLU A 428 15.52 15.67 -13.63
N ARG A 429 15.37 17.00 -13.75
CA ARG A 429 14.51 17.80 -12.88
C ARG A 429 13.59 18.66 -13.69
N VAL A 430 12.32 18.69 -13.30
CA VAL A 430 11.27 19.46 -13.95
C VAL A 430 10.78 20.55 -13.02
N TYR A 431 10.71 21.77 -13.52
CA TYR A 431 10.25 22.92 -12.77
C TYR A 431 9.02 23.54 -13.45
N ARG A 432 8.10 24.02 -12.64
CA ARG A 432 7.00 24.89 -13.04
C ARG A 432 7.40 26.33 -12.75
N VAL A 433 7.35 27.17 -13.79
CA VAL A 433 7.65 28.61 -13.71
C VAL A 433 6.37 29.38 -13.94
N SER A 434 5.89 30.09 -12.93
CA SER A 434 4.60 30.79 -12.96
C SER A 434 4.79 32.28 -13.20
N PHE A 435 3.92 32.85 -14.05
CA PHE A 435 3.78 34.29 -14.32
C PHE A 435 2.31 34.69 -14.21
N PRO A 436 1.96 35.96 -14.12
CA PRO A 436 0.58 36.41 -14.27
C PRO A 436 0.02 35.95 -15.62
N GLY A 437 -0.97 35.06 -15.61
CA GLY A 437 -1.65 34.57 -16.82
C GLY A 437 -0.88 33.58 -17.69
N ARG A 438 0.30 33.11 -17.28
CA ARG A 438 1.09 32.12 -18.03
C ARG A 438 1.90 31.21 -17.14
N VAL A 439 2.02 29.94 -17.53
CA VAL A 439 2.88 28.96 -16.89
C VAL A 439 3.83 28.35 -17.93
N LEU A 440 5.11 28.25 -17.56
CA LEU A 440 6.12 27.55 -18.34
C LEU A 440 6.61 26.33 -17.60
N ARG A 441 7.11 25.38 -18.35
CA ARG A 441 7.84 24.21 -17.87
C ARG A 441 9.32 24.36 -18.24
N VAL A 442 10.19 24.15 -17.24
CA VAL A 442 11.64 24.03 -17.44
C VAL A 442 12.03 22.62 -17.06
N TRP A 443 12.88 21.98 -17.86
CA TRP A 443 13.51 20.71 -17.47
C TRP A 443 14.99 20.72 -17.77
N THR A 444 15.73 20.06 -16.88
CA THR A 444 17.17 19.98 -16.90
C THR A 444 17.60 18.52 -16.83
N TYR A 445 18.69 18.17 -17.50
CA TYR A 445 19.42 16.92 -17.29
C TYR A 445 20.79 17.25 -16.69
N GLU A 446 21.05 16.74 -15.48
CA GLU A 446 22.31 16.94 -14.76
C GLU A 446 23.16 15.67 -14.81
N MET A 447 24.38 15.82 -15.28
CA MET A 447 25.41 14.78 -15.31
C MET A 447 25.93 14.46 -13.90
N PRO A 448 26.58 13.29 -13.66
CA PRO A 448 27.16 12.96 -12.36
C PRO A 448 28.20 13.95 -11.85
N ASP A 449 28.90 14.68 -12.73
CA ASP A 449 29.84 15.75 -12.39
C ASP A 449 29.16 17.08 -12.01
N GLY A 450 27.83 17.12 -12.05
CA GLY A 450 27.02 18.28 -11.73
C GLY A 450 26.81 19.28 -12.87
N LYS A 451 27.39 19.07 -14.06
CA LYS A 451 27.12 19.90 -15.23
C LYS A 451 25.78 19.57 -15.85
N LEU A 452 25.14 20.55 -16.46
CA LEU A 452 23.90 20.36 -17.21
C LEU A 452 24.18 19.96 -18.65
N GLU A 453 23.64 18.81 -19.06
CA GLU A 453 23.60 18.36 -20.43
C GLU A 453 22.43 19.01 -21.18
N GLN A 454 21.40 19.42 -20.47
CA GLN A 454 20.22 20.04 -21.06
C GLN A 454 19.60 21.06 -20.11
N TYR A 455 19.10 22.14 -20.69
CA TYR A 455 18.20 23.10 -20.08
C TYR A 455 17.20 23.57 -21.14
N GLN A 456 15.95 23.22 -21.01
CA GLN A 456 14.90 23.56 -21.95
C GLN A 456 13.73 24.27 -21.28
N VAL A 457 13.07 25.14 -22.05
CA VAL A 457 11.90 25.90 -21.62
C VAL A 457 10.79 25.71 -22.64
N ALA A 458 9.58 25.39 -22.21
CA ALA A 458 8.40 25.32 -23.05
C ALA A 458 7.15 25.80 -22.32
N PRO A 459 6.05 26.08 -23.01
CA PRO A 459 4.75 26.26 -22.39
C PRO A 459 4.37 25.03 -21.58
N ALA A 460 3.78 25.22 -20.38
CA ALA A 460 3.14 24.13 -19.68
C ALA A 460 1.79 23.84 -20.35
N THR A 461 1.60 22.60 -20.77
CA THR A 461 0.32 22.10 -21.30
C THR A 461 -0.64 21.81 -20.17
#